data_b749309156b8bdf981f045a3f8cd4ea7
#
_entry.id   b749309156b8bdf981f045a3f8cd4ea7
#
_cell.length_a   1.000
_cell.length_b   1.000
_cell.length_c   1.000
_cell.angle_alpha   90.00
_cell.angle_beta   90.00
_cell.angle_gamma   90.00
#
_symmetry.space_group_name_H-M   'P 1'
#
loop_
_entity.id
_entity.type
_entity.pdbx_description
1 polymer ?
#
loop_
_entity_poly.entity_id
_entity_poly.type
_entity_poly.pdbx_seq_one_letter_code
_entity_poly.pdbx_strand_id
1 'polypeptide(L)'
;MKRVFIFSVIAIVISLCGVISNEKSEKKPNRVEVISNWGDGTVKEERIYHDGDVVEIITYFENFKINTKGRVKVEGKEEVRIGTWSSFYKNGTHWSQSEYSNGVSDGGYQTWHPNGNPNIIGFYSNGVETGQWKFFDTTGTVVKQYNVTPG
;
A
#
# COMPACT_ATOMS: atom_id res chain seq x y z
N MET A 1 39.93 3.02 13.80
CA MET A 1 39.62 2.94 12.36
C MET A 1 39.23 1.51 12.01
N LYS A 2 37.97 1.18 11.86
CA LYS A 2 37.50 -0.14 11.43
C LYS A 2 36.99 0.00 9.98
N ARG A 3 37.65 -0.68 9.07
CA ARG A 3 37.30 -0.72 7.65
C ARG A 3 36.13 -1.68 7.47
N VAL A 4 35.02 -1.17 6.89
CA VAL A 4 33.88 -1.98 6.45
C VAL A 4 34.22 -2.54 5.08
N PHE A 5 34.29 -3.87 4.94
CA PHE A 5 34.38 -4.53 3.66
C PHE A 5 33.04 -4.73 3.04
N ILE A 6 32.83 -4.08 1.89
CA ILE A 6 31.65 -4.30 1.04
C ILE A 6 31.96 -5.52 0.17
N PHE A 7 31.23 -6.62 0.40
CA PHE A 7 31.30 -7.78 -0.48
C PHE A 7 30.38 -7.55 -1.68
N SER A 8 31.01 -7.36 -2.84
CA SER A 8 30.34 -7.39 -4.13
C SER A 8 30.08 -8.85 -4.50
N VAL A 9 28.79 -9.26 -4.53
CA VAL A 9 28.42 -10.57 -5.05
C VAL A 9 28.21 -10.44 -6.56
N ILE A 10 29.17 -10.97 -7.32
CA ILE A 10 29.05 -11.15 -8.78
C ILE A 10 28.17 -12.39 -9.00
N ALA A 11 26.97 -12.20 -9.51
CA ALA A 11 26.13 -13.30 -9.95
C ALA A 11 26.49 -13.68 -11.39
N ILE A 12 26.92 -14.92 -11.56
CA ILE A 12 27.21 -15.56 -12.85
C ILE A 12 25.85 -15.90 -13.51
N VAL A 13 25.60 -15.33 -14.67
CA VAL A 13 24.44 -15.64 -15.50
C VAL A 13 24.73 -16.89 -16.30
N ILE A 14 24.00 -17.98 -16.05
CA ILE A 14 23.90 -19.12 -16.95
C ILE A 14 22.63 -18.95 -17.79
N SER A 15 22.84 -18.74 -19.09
CA SER A 15 21.80 -18.68 -20.11
C SER A 15 21.24 -20.07 -20.38
N LEU A 16 19.93 -20.24 -20.33
CA LEU A 16 19.20 -21.28 -21.11
C LEU A 16 17.74 -20.89 -21.33
N CYS A 17 17.46 -20.62 -22.61
CA CYS A 17 16.25 -20.88 -23.37
C CYS A 17 14.87 -20.46 -22.81
N GLY A 18 14.35 -19.35 -23.35
CA GLY A 18 13.01 -19.30 -23.92
C GLY A 18 11.80 -19.39 -23.00
N VAL A 19 11.59 -18.38 -22.13
CA VAL A 19 10.24 -17.93 -21.80
C VAL A 19 10.29 -16.40 -21.80
N ILE A 20 9.61 -15.78 -22.75
CA ILE A 20 9.40 -14.33 -22.74
C ILE A 20 8.34 -14.08 -21.64
N SER A 21 8.78 -14.02 -20.39
CA SER A 21 8.02 -13.38 -19.35
C SER A 21 8.08 -11.89 -19.65
N ASN A 22 6.92 -11.31 -19.94
CA ASN A 22 6.74 -9.87 -20.03
C ASN A 22 6.85 -9.30 -18.62
N GLU A 23 8.06 -9.35 -18.02
CA GLU A 23 8.36 -8.63 -16.79
C GLU A 23 8.16 -7.15 -17.13
N LYS A 24 7.04 -6.59 -16.64
CA LYS A 24 6.91 -5.15 -16.49
C LYS A 24 8.15 -4.72 -15.72
N SER A 25 9.10 -4.12 -16.41
CA SER A 25 10.27 -3.49 -15.78
C SER A 25 9.75 -2.57 -14.68
N GLU A 26 9.89 -2.96 -13.42
CA GLU A 26 9.61 -2.06 -12.31
C GLU A 26 10.57 -0.88 -12.46
N LYS A 27 10.01 0.28 -12.80
CA LYS A 27 10.77 1.50 -12.97
C LYS A 27 11.39 1.84 -11.61
N LYS A 28 12.72 1.86 -11.55
CA LYS A 28 13.46 2.15 -10.33
C LYS A 28 13.07 3.54 -9.80
N PRO A 29 12.76 3.71 -8.51
CA PRO A 29 12.42 5.01 -7.97
C PRO A 29 13.58 6.00 -8.14
N ASN A 30 13.26 7.24 -8.49
CA ASN A 30 14.29 8.25 -8.72
C ASN A 30 14.97 8.70 -7.42
N ARG A 31 14.25 8.70 -6.30
CA ARG A 31 14.74 9.12 -4.98
C ARG A 31 13.91 8.48 -3.86
N VAL A 32 14.60 8.05 -2.80
CA VAL A 32 13.98 7.65 -1.53
C VAL A 32 14.44 8.63 -0.45
N GLU A 33 13.53 9.12 0.38
CA GLU A 33 13.79 10.06 1.45
C GLU A 33 13.14 9.58 2.75
N VAL A 34 13.93 9.50 3.83
CA VAL A 34 13.41 9.24 5.17
C VAL A 34 12.94 10.56 5.77
N ILE A 35 11.65 10.63 6.08
CA ILE A 35 10.99 11.84 6.60
C ILE A 35 11.04 11.90 8.12
N SER A 36 10.87 10.77 8.77
CA SER A 36 10.90 10.69 10.24
C SER A 36 11.35 9.33 10.74
N ASN A 37 11.88 9.32 11.96
CA ASN A 37 12.30 8.12 12.67
C ASN A 37 11.54 7.97 13.99
N TRP A 38 11.49 6.75 14.51
CA TRP A 38 11.12 6.45 15.89
C TRP A 38 12.22 6.88 16.86
N GLY A 39 11.94 6.90 18.14
CA GLY A 39 12.91 7.32 19.16
C GLY A 39 14.19 6.46 19.23
N ASP A 40 14.13 5.22 18.74
CA ASP A 40 15.29 4.31 18.61
C ASP A 40 16.10 4.52 17.32
N GLY A 41 15.71 5.47 16.48
CA GLY A 41 16.35 5.78 15.20
C GLY A 41 15.86 4.96 14.02
N THR A 42 14.92 4.03 14.20
CA THR A 42 14.34 3.24 13.12
C THR A 42 13.38 4.08 12.27
N VAL A 43 13.25 3.75 10.99
CA VAL A 43 12.42 4.52 10.04
C VAL A 43 10.95 4.44 10.46
N LYS A 44 10.30 5.59 10.58
CA LYS A 44 8.87 5.73 10.83
C LYS A 44 8.10 6.07 9.57
N GLU A 45 8.65 6.94 8.73
CA GLU A 45 8.08 7.33 7.45
C GLU A 45 9.17 7.52 6.41
N GLU A 46 8.93 6.97 5.21
CA GLU A 46 9.73 7.25 4.02
C GLU A 46 8.85 7.61 2.85
N ARG A 47 9.43 8.35 1.92
CA ARG A 47 8.81 8.76 0.66
C ARG A 47 9.65 8.31 -0.51
N ILE A 48 8.99 7.73 -1.49
CA ILE A 48 9.60 7.26 -2.73
C ILE A 48 9.07 8.12 -3.85
N TYR A 49 9.95 8.93 -4.40
CA TYR A 49 9.65 9.83 -5.51
C TYR A 49 9.85 9.08 -6.82
N HIS A 50 8.81 9.06 -7.62
CA HIS A 50 8.83 8.53 -8.99
C HIS A 50 8.93 9.68 -10.00
N ASP A 51 9.04 9.37 -11.29
CA ASP A 51 8.96 10.39 -12.33
C ASP A 51 7.58 11.08 -12.28
N GLY A 52 7.58 12.39 -12.44
CA GLY A 52 6.38 13.23 -12.37
C GLY A 52 6.02 13.63 -10.94
N ASP A 53 4.74 13.89 -10.71
CA ASP A 53 4.22 14.47 -9.47
C ASP A 53 3.73 13.41 -8.47
N VAL A 54 4.11 12.14 -8.66
CA VAL A 54 3.62 11.02 -7.83
C VAL A 54 4.67 10.65 -6.79
N VAL A 55 4.24 10.60 -5.53
CA VAL A 55 5.04 10.17 -4.38
C VAL A 55 4.36 8.99 -3.72
N GLU A 56 5.09 7.91 -3.50
CA GLU A 56 4.65 6.81 -2.65
C GLU A 56 5.07 7.10 -1.21
N ILE A 57 4.12 6.99 -0.29
CA ILE A 57 4.32 7.19 1.14
C ILE A 57 4.22 5.83 1.82
N ILE A 58 5.23 5.50 2.61
CA ILE A 58 5.24 4.28 3.42
C ILE A 58 5.52 4.67 4.86
N THR A 59 4.65 4.23 5.78
CA THR A 59 4.89 4.35 7.21
C THR A 59 5.10 2.98 7.83
N TYR A 60 5.86 2.94 8.92
CA TYR A 60 6.23 1.70 9.60
C TYR A 60 5.82 1.74 11.07
N PHE A 61 5.51 0.60 11.61
CA PHE A 61 5.49 0.37 13.05
C PHE A 61 6.92 0.28 13.61
N GLU A 62 7.08 0.41 14.92
CA GLU A 62 8.35 0.23 15.63
C GLU A 62 8.99 -1.15 15.42
N ASN A 63 8.20 -2.16 15.03
CA ASN A 63 8.67 -3.51 14.72
C ASN A 63 9.06 -3.69 13.24
N PHE A 64 9.35 -2.60 12.51
CA PHE A 64 9.77 -2.54 11.10
C PHE A 64 8.73 -3.04 10.09
N LYS A 65 7.54 -3.43 10.52
CA LYS A 65 6.46 -3.81 9.60
C LYS A 65 5.76 -2.58 9.08
N ILE A 66 5.32 -2.64 7.83
CA ILE A 66 4.54 -1.56 7.21
C ILE A 66 3.28 -1.34 8.04
N ASN A 67 3.00 -0.06 8.35
CA ASN A 67 1.75 0.40 8.94
C ASN A 67 0.78 0.87 7.86
N THR A 68 1.22 1.78 6.96
CA THR A 68 0.44 2.25 5.84
C THR A 68 1.29 2.35 4.59
N LYS A 69 0.65 2.20 3.43
CA LYS A 69 1.29 2.38 2.13
C LYS A 69 0.27 2.91 1.12
N GLY A 70 0.66 3.95 0.37
CA GLY A 70 -0.18 4.50 -0.68
C GLY A 70 0.55 5.56 -1.50
N ARG A 71 -0.15 6.14 -2.47
CA ARG A 71 0.41 7.15 -3.35
C ARG A 71 -0.38 8.44 -3.29
N VAL A 72 0.35 9.55 -3.41
CA VAL A 72 -0.22 10.88 -3.58
C VAL A 72 0.28 11.49 -4.88
N LYS A 73 -0.55 12.33 -5.48
CA LYS A 73 -0.14 13.29 -6.49
C LYS A 73 0.11 14.62 -5.81
N VAL A 74 1.25 15.23 -6.08
CA VAL A 74 1.61 16.54 -5.52
C VAL A 74 1.11 17.63 -6.47
N GLU A 75 0.20 18.48 -5.98
CA GLU A 75 -0.38 19.59 -6.72
C GLU A 75 -0.07 20.92 -5.99
N GLY A 76 1.05 21.53 -6.37
CA GLY A 76 1.55 22.71 -5.67
C GLY A 76 2.03 22.40 -4.26
N LYS A 77 1.27 22.78 -3.23
CA LYS A 77 1.55 22.48 -1.81
C LYS A 77 0.65 21.38 -1.25
N GLU A 78 -0.29 20.90 -2.03
CA GLU A 78 -1.25 19.87 -1.61
C GLU A 78 -0.82 18.48 -2.06
N GLU A 79 -1.19 17.48 -1.26
CA GLU A 79 -0.98 16.07 -1.55
C GLU A 79 -2.34 15.41 -1.69
N VAL A 80 -2.64 14.94 -2.88
CA VAL A 80 -3.92 14.34 -3.24
C VAL A 80 -3.78 12.83 -3.32
N ARG A 81 -4.51 12.06 -2.51
CA ARG A 81 -4.48 10.59 -2.56
C ARG A 81 -4.95 10.07 -3.90
N ILE A 82 -4.18 9.09 -4.44
CA ILE A 82 -4.50 8.40 -5.69
C ILE A 82 -4.24 6.89 -5.58
N GLY A 83 -5.00 6.11 -6.36
CA GLY A 83 -4.84 4.67 -6.43
C GLY A 83 -5.11 3.97 -5.10
N THR A 84 -4.50 2.83 -4.90
CA THR A 84 -4.74 1.98 -3.73
C THR A 84 -3.94 2.46 -2.51
N TRP A 85 -4.65 2.64 -1.39
CA TRP A 85 -4.09 2.85 -0.06
C TRP A 85 -4.35 1.63 0.80
N SER A 86 -3.30 1.13 1.43
CA SER A 86 -3.36 -0.05 2.30
C SER A 86 -2.86 0.28 3.70
N SER A 87 -3.50 -0.30 4.71
CA SER A 87 -3.05 -0.28 6.09
C SER A 87 -2.94 -1.71 6.62
N PHE A 88 -2.11 -1.88 7.65
CA PHE A 88 -1.77 -3.19 8.18
C PHE A 88 -1.86 -3.21 9.70
N TYR A 89 -2.09 -4.38 10.25
CA TYR A 89 -1.92 -4.64 11.67
C TYR A 89 -0.43 -4.79 12.03
N LYS A 90 -0.08 -4.63 13.31
CA LYS A 90 1.29 -4.84 13.80
C LYS A 90 1.86 -6.24 13.54
N ASN A 91 1.00 -7.25 13.34
CA ASN A 91 1.42 -8.59 12.93
C ASN A 91 1.77 -8.68 11.43
N GLY A 92 1.44 -7.65 10.63
CA GLY A 92 1.70 -7.55 9.19
C GLY A 92 0.54 -8.05 8.30
N THR A 93 -0.58 -8.51 8.88
CA THR A 93 -1.78 -8.81 8.09
C THR A 93 -2.47 -7.51 7.66
N HIS A 94 -3.18 -7.52 6.55
CA HIS A 94 -3.97 -6.38 6.10
C HIS A 94 -5.01 -5.97 7.15
N TRP A 95 -5.15 -4.67 7.40
CA TRP A 95 -6.25 -4.09 8.14
C TRP A 95 -7.29 -3.46 7.21
N SER A 96 -6.84 -2.61 6.26
CA SER A 96 -7.75 -1.97 5.30
C SER A 96 -7.09 -1.74 3.96
N GLN A 97 -7.92 -1.65 2.93
CA GLN A 97 -7.55 -1.23 1.58
C GLN A 97 -8.69 -0.38 1.00
N SER A 98 -8.33 0.76 0.41
CA SER A 98 -9.26 1.66 -0.28
C SER A 98 -8.64 2.16 -1.57
N GLU A 99 -9.48 2.39 -2.57
CA GLU A 99 -9.09 3.03 -3.82
C GLU A 99 -9.49 4.50 -3.80
N TYR A 100 -8.60 5.36 -4.29
CA TYR A 100 -8.76 6.80 -4.33
C TYR A 100 -8.56 7.34 -5.74
N SER A 101 -9.42 8.28 -6.12
CA SER A 101 -9.28 9.11 -7.30
C SER A 101 -9.40 10.57 -6.88
N ASN A 102 -8.40 11.39 -7.20
CA ASN A 102 -8.37 12.81 -6.86
C ASN A 102 -8.74 13.13 -5.40
N GLY A 103 -8.17 12.37 -4.45
CA GLY A 103 -8.37 12.57 -3.01
C GLY A 103 -9.66 11.99 -2.44
N VAL A 104 -10.55 11.50 -3.28
CA VAL A 104 -11.87 10.97 -2.90
C VAL A 104 -11.86 9.44 -3.01
N SER A 105 -12.54 8.75 -2.11
CA SER A 105 -12.72 7.29 -2.22
C SER A 105 -13.53 6.97 -3.48
N ASP A 106 -12.94 6.20 -4.40
CA ASP A 106 -13.55 5.84 -5.68
C ASP A 106 -13.03 4.48 -6.13
N GLY A 107 -13.85 3.44 -6.00
CA GLY A 107 -13.49 2.06 -6.24
C GLY A 107 -13.70 1.14 -5.05
N GLY A 108 -12.91 0.07 -4.95
CA GLY A 108 -13.02 -0.96 -3.92
C GLY A 108 -12.65 -0.48 -2.52
N TYR A 109 -13.41 -0.95 -1.55
CA TYR A 109 -13.12 -0.81 -0.13
C TYR A 109 -13.17 -2.17 0.54
N GLN A 110 -12.13 -2.52 1.27
CA GLN A 110 -12.08 -3.76 2.02
C GLN A 110 -11.34 -3.59 3.35
N THR A 111 -11.86 -4.23 4.40
CA THR A 111 -11.16 -4.38 5.67
C THR A 111 -11.08 -5.86 6.05
N TRP A 112 -10.14 -6.16 6.95
CA TRP A 112 -9.92 -7.51 7.45
C TRP A 112 -9.87 -7.53 8.96
N HIS A 113 -10.23 -8.64 9.54
CA HIS A 113 -9.99 -8.96 10.94
C HIS A 113 -8.50 -9.26 11.19
N PRO A 114 -7.99 -9.16 12.43
CA PRO A 114 -6.60 -9.48 12.74
C PRO A 114 -6.14 -10.91 12.38
N ASN A 115 -7.08 -11.85 12.23
CA ASN A 115 -6.82 -13.21 11.78
C ASN A 115 -6.72 -13.36 10.25
N GLY A 116 -6.90 -12.25 9.50
CA GLY A 116 -6.82 -12.20 8.04
C GLY A 116 -8.13 -12.50 7.31
N ASN A 117 -9.19 -12.89 8.00
CA ASN A 117 -10.51 -13.05 7.38
C ASN A 117 -11.10 -11.67 7.00
N PRO A 118 -11.88 -11.59 5.91
CA PRO A 118 -12.59 -10.37 5.57
C PRO A 118 -13.44 -9.86 6.75
N ASN A 119 -13.54 -8.53 6.90
CA ASN A 119 -14.43 -7.87 7.85
C ASN A 119 -15.51 -7.09 7.10
N ILE A 120 -15.12 -6.20 6.17
CA ILE A 120 -16.05 -5.42 5.36
C ILE A 120 -15.58 -5.48 3.91
N ILE A 121 -16.52 -5.61 2.98
CA ILE A 121 -16.28 -5.45 1.54
C ILE A 121 -17.37 -4.54 0.99
N GLY A 122 -16.99 -3.51 0.24
CA GLY A 122 -17.90 -2.56 -0.38
C GLY A 122 -17.23 -1.75 -1.48
N PHE A 123 -17.97 -0.80 -2.01
CA PHE A 123 -17.51 0.07 -3.08
C PHE A 123 -17.93 1.51 -2.84
N TYR A 124 -17.06 2.42 -3.24
CA TYR A 124 -17.34 3.84 -3.30
C TYR A 124 -17.35 4.33 -4.75
N SER A 125 -18.19 5.31 -5.02
CA SER A 125 -18.13 6.10 -6.24
C SER A 125 -18.18 7.58 -5.86
N ASN A 126 -17.12 8.33 -6.18
CA ASN A 126 -16.97 9.74 -5.83
C ASN A 126 -17.27 10.04 -4.34
N GLY A 127 -16.76 9.22 -3.43
CA GLY A 127 -16.92 9.37 -1.98
C GLY A 127 -18.23 8.87 -1.39
N VAL A 128 -19.13 8.36 -2.21
CA VAL A 128 -20.44 7.84 -1.79
C VAL A 128 -20.44 6.31 -1.86
N GLU A 129 -20.98 5.66 -0.83
CA GLU A 129 -21.19 4.21 -0.86
C GLU A 129 -22.06 3.81 -2.05
N THR A 130 -21.69 2.72 -2.74
CA THR A 130 -22.46 2.20 -3.89
C THR A 130 -22.40 0.68 -3.94
N GLY A 131 -23.36 0.08 -4.66
CA GLY A 131 -23.40 -1.36 -4.86
C GLY A 131 -23.63 -2.17 -3.59
N GLN A 132 -23.12 -3.39 -3.56
CA GLN A 132 -23.31 -4.30 -2.44
C GLN A 132 -22.24 -4.13 -1.36
N TRP A 133 -22.70 -3.95 -0.11
CA TRP A 133 -21.88 -3.95 1.08
C TRP A 133 -22.09 -5.23 1.89
N LYS A 134 -21.00 -5.88 2.27
CA LYS A 134 -21.00 -7.11 3.07
C LYS A 134 -20.13 -6.95 4.31
N PHE A 135 -20.63 -7.49 5.42
CA PHE A 135 -19.95 -7.51 6.72
C PHE A 135 -19.81 -8.95 7.16
N PHE A 136 -18.66 -9.31 7.66
CA PHE A 136 -18.30 -10.65 8.03
C PHE A 136 -17.89 -10.72 9.50
N ASP A 137 -18.16 -11.83 10.14
CA ASP A 137 -17.59 -12.12 11.45
C ASP A 137 -16.13 -12.64 11.33
N THR A 138 -15.49 -12.89 12.47
CA THR A 138 -14.11 -13.36 12.52
C THR A 138 -13.91 -14.76 11.92
N THR A 139 -14.98 -15.52 11.65
CA THR A 139 -14.94 -16.83 10.97
C THR A 139 -15.04 -16.70 9.44
N GLY A 140 -15.38 -15.50 8.94
CA GLY A 140 -15.61 -15.23 7.53
C GLY A 140 -17.06 -15.46 7.09
N THR A 141 -17.99 -15.62 8.06
CA THR A 141 -19.43 -15.74 7.78
C THR A 141 -20.04 -14.34 7.59
N VAL A 142 -20.88 -14.17 6.56
CA VAL A 142 -21.60 -12.91 6.33
C VAL A 142 -22.65 -12.73 7.44
N VAL A 143 -22.52 -11.65 8.21
CA VAL A 143 -23.44 -11.29 9.30
C VAL A 143 -24.39 -10.16 8.92
N LYS A 144 -24.03 -9.35 7.91
CA LYS A 144 -24.85 -8.27 7.41
C LYS A 144 -24.53 -7.98 5.95
N GLN A 145 -25.54 -7.66 5.16
CA GLN A 145 -25.35 -7.12 3.81
C GLN A 145 -26.50 -6.18 3.43
N TYR A 146 -26.18 -5.23 2.57
CA TYR A 146 -27.18 -4.33 1.97
C TYR A 146 -26.68 -3.84 0.60
N ASN A 147 -27.62 -3.34 -0.20
CA ASN A 147 -27.30 -2.68 -1.47
C ASN A 147 -27.57 -1.18 -1.34
N VAL A 148 -26.61 -0.39 -1.79
CA VAL A 148 -26.78 1.06 -1.97
C VAL A 148 -27.08 1.31 -3.43
N THR A 149 -28.27 1.86 -3.70
CA THR A 149 -28.65 2.33 -5.03
C THR A 149 -28.22 3.79 -5.11
N PRO A 150 -27.43 4.21 -6.10
CA PRO A 150 -27.17 5.64 -6.31
C PRO A 150 -28.49 6.37 -6.51
N GLY A 151 -28.70 7.44 -5.75
CA GLY A 151 -29.85 8.33 -5.90
C GLY A 151 -29.75 9.19 -7.17
#